data_82d02d6b39c8dc399e98e3539f476e7e
#
_entry.id   82d02d6b39c8dc399e98e3539f476e7e
#
_cell.length_a   1.000
_cell.length_b   1.000
_cell.length_c   1.000
_cell.angle_alpha   90.00
_cell.angle_beta   90.00
_cell.angle_gamma   90.00
#
_symmetry.space_group_name_H-M   'P 1'
#
loop_
_entity.id
_entity.type
_entity.pdbx_description
1 polymer ?
#
loop_
_entity_poly.entity_id
_entity_poly.type
_entity_poly.pdbx_seq_one_letter_code
_entity_poly.pdbx_strand_id
1 'polypeptide(L)'
;YEKAISSMQRLIDGLNVDDTEKGWYLQQLARYTYPASIAESIKIQKSAFKKNTQLLKPSTGIDYTKISYIHQDRLNNIRTYMRKFSDYSELFLSVNATLDNLSFGIEAAKFEAALKDVGALLGYVSQRPDKEIRKGPDNLWCGSNDHYLLFECKSEVSGTRQEITKHEAGQMNNHCAWFEDQYGPNANVDRFMIISTKTLSY
;
A
#
# COMPACT_ATOMS: atom_id res chain seq x y z
N TYR A 1 8.35 -24.52 13.90
CA TYR A 1 9.21 -23.40 14.28
C TYR A 1 9.06 -23.02 15.76
N GLU A 2 7.85 -22.98 16.36
CA GLU A 2 7.61 -22.58 17.75
C GLU A 2 8.44 -23.38 18.75
N LYS A 3 8.49 -24.72 18.59
CA LYS A 3 9.34 -25.59 19.45
C LYS A 3 10.83 -25.24 19.32
N ALA A 4 11.31 -24.94 18.11
CA ALA A 4 12.70 -24.56 17.87
C ALA A 4 13.02 -23.22 18.52
N ILE A 5 12.12 -22.23 18.39
CA ILE A 5 12.24 -20.90 19.02
C ILE A 5 12.31 -21.06 20.55
N SER A 6 11.35 -21.78 21.14
CA SER A 6 11.28 -21.99 22.60
C SER A 6 12.49 -22.74 23.14
N SER A 7 13.00 -23.73 22.40
CA SER A 7 14.17 -24.51 22.81
C SER A 7 15.43 -23.66 22.71
N MET A 8 15.58 -22.86 21.64
CA MET A 8 16.72 -21.98 21.46
C MET A 8 16.74 -20.86 22.50
N GLN A 9 15.57 -20.29 22.84
CA GLN A 9 15.46 -19.26 23.88
C GLN A 9 15.91 -19.80 25.24
N ARG A 10 15.41 -20.99 25.66
CA ARG A 10 15.82 -21.63 26.90
C ARG A 10 17.35 -21.93 26.95
N LEU A 11 17.89 -22.35 25.80
CA LEU A 11 19.34 -22.58 25.69
C LEU A 11 20.08 -21.27 25.94
N ILE A 12 19.72 -20.17 25.27
CA ILE A 12 20.39 -18.86 25.43
C ILE A 12 20.28 -18.33 26.85
N ASP A 13 19.11 -18.52 27.48
CA ASP A 13 18.88 -18.05 28.86
C ASP A 13 19.71 -18.83 29.89
N GLY A 14 20.05 -20.11 29.63
CA GLY A 14 20.83 -20.98 30.47
C GLY A 14 22.34 -20.96 30.18
N LEU A 15 22.79 -20.32 29.10
CA LEU A 15 24.20 -20.32 28.69
C LEU A 15 25.04 -19.31 29.49
N ASN A 16 26.14 -19.80 30.03
CA ASN A 16 27.21 -18.97 30.61
C ASN A 16 28.40 -18.90 29.62
N VAL A 17 28.23 -18.14 28.56
CA VAL A 17 29.18 -17.99 27.47
C VAL A 17 29.46 -16.50 27.22
N ASP A 18 30.57 -16.20 26.52
CA ASP A 18 30.93 -14.84 26.18
C ASP A 18 29.90 -14.21 25.16
N ASP A 19 30.00 -12.90 25.01
CA ASP A 19 29.10 -12.16 24.13
C ASP A 19 29.24 -12.57 22.64
N THR A 20 30.43 -12.97 22.22
CA THR A 20 30.68 -13.39 20.83
C THR A 20 29.99 -14.68 20.53
N GLU A 21 30.10 -15.66 21.43
CA GLU A 21 29.42 -16.95 21.30
C GLU A 21 27.90 -16.79 21.44
N LYS A 22 27.44 -15.99 22.41
CA LYS A 22 26.01 -15.65 22.56
C LYS A 22 25.41 -15.03 21.31
N GLY A 23 26.19 -14.23 20.58
CA GLY A 23 25.80 -13.67 19.28
C GLY A 23 25.40 -14.76 18.26
N TRP A 24 26.17 -15.85 18.17
CA TRP A 24 25.88 -16.97 17.28
C TRP A 24 24.54 -17.62 17.59
N TYR A 25 24.22 -17.87 18.85
CA TYR A 25 22.93 -18.45 19.26
C TYR A 25 21.78 -17.51 18.96
N LEU A 26 21.96 -16.21 19.18
CA LEU A 26 20.95 -15.20 18.84
C LEU A 26 20.69 -15.15 17.32
N GLN A 27 21.73 -15.28 16.48
CA GLN A 27 21.53 -15.36 15.03
C GLN A 27 20.71 -16.60 14.61
N GLN A 28 20.92 -17.76 15.26
CA GLN A 28 20.11 -18.94 14.99
C GLN A 28 18.66 -18.74 15.46
N LEU A 29 18.46 -18.09 16.60
CA LEU A 29 17.13 -17.72 17.08
C LEU A 29 16.42 -16.78 16.09
N ALA A 30 17.12 -15.78 15.56
CA ALA A 30 16.60 -14.89 14.54
C ALA A 30 16.15 -15.65 13.29
N ARG A 31 16.95 -16.63 12.82
CA ARG A 31 16.61 -17.49 11.68
C ARG A 31 15.34 -18.30 11.92
N TYR A 32 15.16 -18.87 13.11
CA TYR A 32 13.96 -19.64 13.43
C TYR A 32 12.72 -18.76 13.61
N THR A 33 12.91 -17.52 14.06
CA THR A 33 11.84 -16.54 14.25
C THR A 33 11.36 -15.93 12.94
N TYR A 34 12.22 -15.88 11.91
CA TYR A 34 11.94 -15.20 10.64
C TYR A 34 10.62 -15.61 9.97
N PRO A 35 10.25 -16.92 9.87
CA PRO A 35 8.98 -17.34 9.27
C PRO A 35 7.74 -16.91 10.08
N ALA A 36 7.88 -16.72 11.39
CA ALA A 36 6.79 -16.33 12.27
C ALA A 36 6.65 -14.80 12.36
N SER A 37 7.77 -14.08 12.39
CA SER A 37 7.80 -12.62 12.49
C SER A 37 9.12 -12.06 11.97
N ILE A 38 9.07 -11.42 10.81
CA ILE A 38 10.24 -10.74 10.21
C ILE A 38 10.75 -9.62 11.12
N ALA A 39 9.85 -8.81 11.70
CA ALA A 39 10.21 -7.71 12.56
C ALA A 39 10.97 -8.17 13.82
N GLU A 40 10.48 -9.22 14.49
CA GLU A 40 11.13 -9.76 15.68
C GLU A 40 12.46 -10.44 15.33
N SER A 41 12.52 -11.16 14.20
CA SER A 41 13.78 -11.74 13.70
C SER A 41 14.85 -10.68 13.47
N ILE A 42 14.50 -9.56 12.81
CA ILE A 42 15.43 -8.44 12.58
C ILE A 42 15.92 -7.85 13.90
N LYS A 43 15.03 -7.69 14.88
CA LYS A 43 15.37 -7.20 16.22
C LYS A 43 16.36 -8.11 16.94
N ILE A 44 16.13 -9.43 16.89
CA ILE A 44 17.04 -10.44 17.43
C ILE A 44 18.38 -10.41 16.68
N GLN A 45 18.36 -10.29 15.34
CA GLN A 45 19.59 -10.19 14.53
C GLN A 45 20.39 -8.91 14.84
N LYS A 46 19.73 -7.78 15.08
CA LYS A 46 20.39 -6.55 15.57
C LYS A 46 21.11 -6.80 16.89
N SER A 47 20.48 -7.53 17.81
CA SER A 47 21.09 -7.90 19.09
C SER A 47 22.26 -8.86 18.94
N ALA A 48 22.15 -9.84 18.03
CA ALA A 48 23.23 -10.76 17.67
C ALA A 48 24.44 -10.02 17.10
N PHE A 49 24.22 -9.14 16.12
CA PHE A 49 25.28 -8.37 15.47
C PHE A 49 25.98 -7.38 16.44
N LYS A 50 25.22 -6.81 17.39
CA LYS A 50 25.79 -5.95 18.44
C LYS A 50 26.77 -6.71 19.34
N LYS A 51 26.52 -8.01 19.58
CA LYS A 51 27.38 -8.87 20.39
C LYS A 51 28.55 -9.45 19.59
N ASN A 52 28.33 -9.73 18.32
CA ASN A 52 29.35 -10.28 17.43
C ASN A 52 29.23 -9.67 16.03
N THR A 53 30.12 -8.75 15.70
CA THR A 53 30.15 -8.02 14.43
C THR A 53 30.60 -8.86 13.23
N GLN A 54 31.05 -10.09 13.45
CA GLN A 54 31.38 -11.06 12.38
C GLN A 54 30.14 -11.78 11.83
N LEU A 55 28.98 -11.61 12.48
CA LEU A 55 27.72 -12.19 12.06
C LEU A 55 27.08 -11.43 10.89
N LEU A 56 25.99 -11.99 10.37
CA LEU A 56 25.20 -11.34 9.32
C LEU A 56 24.72 -9.97 9.79
N LYS A 57 25.05 -8.95 9.00
CA LYS A 57 24.56 -7.60 9.25
C LYS A 57 23.02 -7.60 9.16
N PRO A 58 22.30 -7.09 10.16
CA PRO A 58 20.85 -7.02 10.09
C PRO A 58 20.41 -6.10 8.96
N SER A 59 19.32 -6.44 8.28
CA SER A 59 18.70 -5.54 7.31
C SER A 59 18.29 -4.25 8.01
N THR A 60 18.65 -3.12 7.44
CA THR A 60 18.21 -1.81 7.93
C THR A 60 16.74 -1.61 7.54
N GLY A 61 15.86 -1.42 8.52
CA GLY A 61 14.64 -0.69 8.27
C GLY A 61 13.38 -1.47 8.00
N ILE A 62 12.99 -2.45 8.85
CA ILE A 62 11.57 -2.62 9.13
C ILE A 62 11.39 -2.33 10.62
N ASP A 63 11.44 -1.06 10.96
CA ASP A 63 10.87 -0.61 12.23
C ASP A 63 9.35 -0.54 11.98
N TYR A 64 8.64 -1.57 12.48
CA TYR A 64 7.18 -1.54 12.47
C TYR A 64 6.72 -0.38 13.34
N THR A 65 6.22 0.66 12.70
CA THR A 65 5.52 1.74 13.37
C THR A 65 4.07 1.34 13.54
N LYS A 66 3.66 1.08 14.78
CA LYS A 66 2.26 0.76 15.07
C LYS A 66 1.39 1.94 14.65
N ILE A 67 0.43 1.69 13.78
CA ILE A 67 -0.60 2.67 13.45
C ILE A 67 -1.49 2.82 14.70
N SER A 68 -1.37 3.98 15.36
CA SER A 68 -2.12 4.27 16.58
C SER A 68 -3.31 5.21 16.36
N TYR A 69 -3.44 5.79 15.15
CA TYR A 69 -4.41 6.84 14.86
C TYR A 69 -5.25 6.51 13.62
N ILE A 70 -6.58 6.54 13.79
CA ILE A 70 -7.55 6.46 12.69
C ILE A 70 -8.29 7.79 12.66
N HIS A 71 -8.29 8.46 11.50
CA HIS A 71 -8.98 9.74 11.34
C HIS A 71 -10.50 9.56 11.45
N GLN A 72 -11.15 10.28 12.37
CA GLN A 72 -12.57 10.10 12.67
C GLN A 72 -13.48 10.42 11.47
N ASP A 73 -13.12 11.40 10.67
CA ASP A 73 -13.89 11.77 9.47
C ASP A 73 -13.91 10.65 8.44
N ARG A 74 -12.78 9.97 8.24
CA ARG A 74 -12.71 8.81 7.35
C ARG A 74 -13.64 7.69 7.81
N LEU A 75 -13.69 7.41 9.11
CA LEU A 75 -14.62 6.41 9.66
C LEU A 75 -16.08 6.84 9.47
N ASN A 76 -16.38 8.13 9.64
CA ASN A 76 -17.72 8.65 9.41
C ASN A 76 -18.14 8.54 7.94
N ASN A 77 -17.21 8.80 7.02
CA ASN A 77 -17.45 8.61 5.57
C ASN A 77 -17.75 7.15 5.23
N ILE A 78 -16.97 6.20 5.78
CA ILE A 78 -17.23 4.76 5.61
C ILE A 78 -18.62 4.39 6.15
N ARG A 79 -18.97 4.83 7.35
CA ARG A 79 -20.29 4.58 7.93
C ARG A 79 -21.42 5.17 7.07
N THR A 80 -21.21 6.37 6.53
CA THR A 80 -22.17 7.04 5.65
C THR A 80 -22.33 6.28 4.34
N TYR A 81 -21.24 5.77 3.78
CA TYR A 81 -21.29 4.91 2.59
C TYR A 81 -22.08 3.63 2.87
N MET A 82 -21.79 2.92 3.96
CA MET A 82 -22.48 1.68 4.33
C MET A 82 -23.98 1.87 4.57
N ARG A 83 -24.40 3.03 5.09
CA ARG A 83 -25.82 3.36 5.33
C ARG A 83 -26.66 3.55 4.07
N LYS A 84 -26.04 3.59 2.87
CA LYS A 84 -26.77 3.64 1.60
C LYS A 84 -27.45 2.31 1.25
N PHE A 85 -27.03 1.24 1.89
CA PHE A 85 -27.51 -0.12 1.66
C PHE A 85 -28.52 -0.52 2.74
N SER A 86 -29.57 -1.21 2.34
CA SER A 86 -30.64 -1.65 3.23
C SER A 86 -30.20 -2.78 4.18
N ASP A 87 -29.28 -3.64 3.70
CA ASP A 87 -28.75 -4.75 4.45
C ASP A 87 -27.34 -5.15 4.00
N TYR A 88 -26.76 -6.13 4.69
CA TYR A 88 -25.42 -6.66 4.38
C TYR A 88 -25.36 -7.31 2.99
N SER A 89 -26.42 -7.98 2.54
CA SER A 89 -26.41 -8.67 1.26
C SER A 89 -26.34 -7.69 0.10
N GLU A 90 -27.07 -6.58 0.18
CA GLU A 90 -27.00 -5.51 -0.81
C GLU A 90 -25.61 -4.87 -0.84
N LEU A 91 -25.02 -4.57 0.31
CA LEU A 91 -23.65 -4.07 0.41
C LEU A 91 -22.65 -5.06 -0.22
N PHE A 92 -22.76 -6.34 0.12
CA PHE A 92 -21.87 -7.39 -0.38
C PHE A 92 -21.94 -7.54 -1.90
N LEU A 93 -23.15 -7.54 -2.47
CA LEU A 93 -23.34 -7.60 -3.93
C LEU A 93 -22.76 -6.35 -4.62
N SER A 94 -22.97 -5.18 -4.05
CA SER A 94 -22.43 -3.92 -4.58
C SER A 94 -20.90 -3.91 -4.56
N VAL A 95 -20.28 -4.36 -3.47
CA VAL A 95 -18.82 -4.45 -3.36
C VAL A 95 -18.26 -5.43 -4.38
N ASN A 96 -18.87 -6.61 -4.54
CA ASN A 96 -18.41 -7.60 -5.52
C ASN A 96 -18.55 -7.06 -6.96
N ALA A 97 -19.67 -6.42 -7.31
CA ALA A 97 -19.83 -5.80 -8.62
C ALA A 97 -18.79 -4.69 -8.89
N THR A 98 -18.40 -3.95 -7.86
CA THR A 98 -17.31 -2.97 -7.94
C THR A 98 -15.97 -3.65 -8.18
N LEU A 99 -15.65 -4.72 -7.44
CA LEU A 99 -14.40 -5.48 -7.59
C LEU A 99 -14.27 -6.16 -8.96
N ASP A 100 -15.37 -6.69 -9.51
CA ASP A 100 -15.40 -7.29 -10.84
C ASP A 100 -14.99 -6.30 -11.94
N ASN A 101 -15.30 -5.03 -11.76
CA ASN A 101 -14.93 -3.95 -12.69
C ASN A 101 -13.50 -3.39 -12.48
N LEU A 102 -12.74 -3.88 -11.51
CA LEU A 102 -11.35 -3.46 -11.25
C LEU A 102 -10.29 -4.39 -11.86
N SER A 103 -10.62 -5.09 -12.91
CA SER A 103 -9.70 -5.96 -13.64
C SER A 103 -9.19 -5.29 -14.92
N PHE A 104 -7.92 -5.56 -15.29
CA PHE A 104 -7.42 -5.13 -16.60
C PHE A 104 -8.18 -5.83 -17.72
N GLY A 105 -8.47 -5.09 -18.79
CA GLY A 105 -9.31 -5.54 -19.91
C GLY A 105 -10.77 -5.11 -19.79
N ILE A 106 -11.18 -4.56 -18.66
CA ILE A 106 -12.52 -3.94 -18.49
C ILE A 106 -12.53 -2.57 -19.16
N GLU A 107 -13.66 -2.21 -19.75
CA GLU A 107 -13.93 -0.89 -20.34
C GLU A 107 -13.54 0.24 -19.38
N ALA A 108 -12.78 1.23 -19.89
CA ALA A 108 -12.22 2.32 -19.08
C ALA A 108 -13.28 3.01 -18.19
N ALA A 109 -14.45 3.34 -18.75
CA ALA A 109 -15.49 4.02 -18.00
C ALA A 109 -16.02 3.21 -16.79
N LYS A 110 -16.06 1.88 -16.90
CA LYS A 110 -16.47 0.97 -15.80
C LYS A 110 -15.38 0.85 -14.76
N PHE A 111 -14.14 0.70 -15.19
CA PHE A 111 -12.99 0.63 -14.30
C PHE A 111 -12.85 1.90 -13.45
N GLU A 112 -12.90 3.06 -14.09
CA GLU A 112 -12.81 4.36 -13.41
C GLU A 112 -13.99 4.61 -12.45
N ALA A 113 -15.21 4.17 -12.82
CA ALA A 113 -16.37 4.25 -11.93
C ALA A 113 -16.17 3.36 -10.68
N ALA A 114 -15.71 2.12 -10.88
CA ALA A 114 -15.42 1.20 -9.81
C ALA A 114 -14.30 1.75 -8.88
N LEU A 115 -13.27 2.36 -9.45
CA LEU A 115 -12.19 2.98 -8.66
C LEU A 115 -12.72 4.15 -7.80
N LYS A 116 -13.62 4.97 -8.33
CA LYS A 116 -14.30 6.01 -7.54
C LYS A 116 -15.09 5.41 -6.37
N ASP A 117 -15.83 4.33 -6.61
CA ASP A 117 -16.63 3.66 -5.57
C ASP A 117 -15.74 3.05 -4.48
N VAL A 118 -14.58 2.47 -4.86
CA VAL A 118 -13.57 2.01 -3.88
C VAL A 118 -13.06 3.16 -3.02
N GLY A 119 -12.77 4.32 -3.62
CA GLY A 119 -12.37 5.49 -2.85
C GLY A 119 -13.40 5.87 -1.79
N ALA A 120 -14.68 5.90 -2.17
CA ALA A 120 -15.78 6.19 -1.23
C ALA A 120 -15.94 5.09 -0.17
N LEU A 121 -15.84 3.81 -0.54
CA LEU A 121 -15.88 2.67 0.39
C LEU A 121 -14.75 2.74 1.42
N LEU A 122 -13.57 3.18 1.02
CA LEU A 122 -12.41 3.38 1.89
C LEU A 122 -12.47 4.68 2.71
N GLY A 123 -13.53 5.47 2.55
CA GLY A 123 -13.79 6.69 3.31
C GLY A 123 -13.11 7.94 2.77
N TYR A 124 -12.59 7.91 1.56
CA TYR A 124 -12.14 9.11 0.84
C TYR A 124 -13.32 9.87 0.24
N VAL A 125 -13.15 11.17 0.06
CA VAL A 125 -14.00 11.94 -0.85
C VAL A 125 -13.48 11.69 -2.26
N SER A 126 -14.25 10.96 -3.07
CA SER A 126 -13.83 10.48 -4.38
C SER A 126 -14.66 11.09 -5.50
N GLN A 127 -14.01 11.57 -6.55
CA GLN A 127 -14.64 12.17 -7.74
C GLN A 127 -13.91 11.77 -9.02
N ARG A 128 -14.56 11.99 -10.15
CA ARG A 128 -14.04 11.74 -11.51
C ARG A 128 -14.03 13.05 -12.30
N PRO A 129 -12.99 13.91 -12.16
CA PRO A 129 -12.96 15.22 -12.78
C PRO A 129 -13.10 15.16 -14.31
N ASP A 130 -12.38 14.24 -14.98
CA ASP A 130 -12.49 14.08 -16.43
C ASP A 130 -13.91 13.76 -16.88
N LYS A 131 -14.62 12.88 -16.18
CA LYS A 131 -16.00 12.54 -16.47
C LYS A 131 -16.96 13.70 -16.19
N GLU A 132 -16.74 14.45 -15.12
CA GLU A 132 -17.65 15.49 -14.62
C GLU A 132 -17.50 16.81 -15.41
N ILE A 133 -16.24 17.20 -15.71
CA ILE A 133 -15.94 18.49 -16.35
C ILE A 133 -15.08 18.37 -17.62
N ARG A 134 -14.78 17.15 -18.07
CA ARG A 134 -13.91 16.85 -19.22
C ARG A 134 -12.51 17.45 -19.11
N LYS A 135 -11.99 17.55 -17.90
CA LYS A 135 -10.64 18.02 -17.56
C LYS A 135 -10.19 17.39 -16.26
N GLY A 136 -8.88 17.19 -16.13
CA GLY A 136 -8.27 16.62 -14.93
C GLY A 136 -8.16 15.09 -14.98
N PRO A 137 -7.82 14.46 -13.86
CA PRO A 137 -7.57 13.02 -13.80
C PRO A 137 -8.85 12.19 -13.89
N ASP A 138 -8.68 10.91 -14.21
CA ASP A 138 -9.77 9.92 -14.26
C ASP A 138 -10.40 9.73 -12.88
N ASN A 139 -9.58 9.75 -11.83
CA ASN A 139 -10.04 9.75 -10.44
C ASN A 139 -9.18 10.66 -9.57
N LEU A 140 -9.84 11.32 -8.62
CA LEU A 140 -9.21 12.13 -7.59
C LEU A 140 -9.86 11.80 -6.25
N TRP A 141 -9.05 11.39 -5.28
CA TRP A 141 -9.50 11.11 -3.93
C TRP A 141 -8.88 12.11 -2.98
N CYS A 142 -9.67 12.61 -2.04
CA CYS A 142 -9.19 13.45 -0.95
C CYS A 142 -9.35 12.71 0.37
N GLY A 143 -8.26 12.58 1.11
CA GLY A 143 -8.21 11.98 2.44
C GLY A 143 -8.09 13.03 3.55
N SER A 144 -7.57 12.59 4.68
CA SER A 144 -7.35 13.45 5.85
C SER A 144 -6.25 14.47 5.57
N ASN A 145 -6.38 15.66 6.16
CA ASN A 145 -5.40 16.75 6.05
C ASN A 145 -5.16 17.20 4.60
N ASP A 146 -6.21 17.18 3.78
CA ASP A 146 -6.14 17.57 2.37
C ASP A 146 -5.02 16.84 1.60
N HIS A 147 -4.83 15.57 1.93
CA HIS A 147 -3.96 14.67 1.19
C HIS A 147 -4.74 14.06 0.02
N TYR A 148 -4.27 14.31 -1.19
CA TYR A 148 -4.91 13.90 -2.43
C TYR A 148 -4.22 12.69 -3.05
N LEU A 149 -5.01 11.82 -3.67
CA LEU A 149 -4.53 10.73 -4.50
C LEU A 149 -5.10 10.94 -5.91
N LEU A 150 -4.23 11.19 -6.87
CA LEU A 150 -4.55 11.44 -8.26
C LEU A 150 -4.29 10.19 -9.08
N PHE A 151 -5.28 9.74 -9.85
CA PHE A 151 -5.20 8.51 -10.64
C PHE A 151 -5.43 8.78 -12.12
N GLU A 152 -4.55 8.22 -12.95
CA GLU A 152 -4.72 8.00 -14.38
C GLU A 152 -4.89 6.51 -14.62
N CYS A 153 -5.94 6.10 -15.32
CA CYS A 153 -6.32 4.70 -15.49
C CYS A 153 -6.16 4.25 -16.95
N LYS A 154 -5.48 3.14 -17.16
CA LYS A 154 -5.25 2.50 -18.46
C LYS A 154 -5.66 1.03 -18.41
N SER A 155 -6.95 0.75 -18.09
CA SER A 155 -7.47 -0.61 -17.90
C SER A 155 -7.53 -1.44 -19.20
N GLU A 156 -7.70 -0.81 -20.36
CA GLU A 156 -7.84 -1.49 -21.65
C GLU A 156 -6.51 -1.75 -22.36
N VAL A 157 -5.38 -1.38 -21.73
CA VAL A 157 -4.06 -1.66 -22.29
C VAL A 157 -3.78 -3.15 -22.26
N SER A 158 -3.41 -3.72 -23.43
CA SER A 158 -3.03 -5.12 -23.54
C SER A 158 -1.90 -5.49 -22.59
N GLY A 159 -2.06 -6.57 -21.82
CA GLY A 159 -1.01 -7.10 -20.93
C GLY A 159 0.25 -7.58 -21.65
N THR A 160 0.21 -7.71 -22.98
CA THR A 160 1.37 -8.02 -23.83
C THR A 160 2.19 -6.78 -24.19
N ARG A 161 1.66 -5.59 -23.98
CA ARG A 161 2.39 -4.35 -24.22
C ARG A 161 3.49 -4.18 -23.17
N GLN A 162 4.71 -3.93 -23.63
CA GLN A 162 5.88 -3.89 -22.77
C GLN A 162 6.17 -2.53 -22.15
N GLU A 163 5.67 -1.44 -22.75
CA GLU A 163 6.09 -0.08 -22.39
C GLU A 163 4.89 0.87 -22.17
N ILE A 164 5.05 1.77 -21.21
CA ILE A 164 4.23 2.97 -21.03
C ILE A 164 4.72 4.00 -22.05
N THR A 165 3.82 4.49 -22.90
CA THR A 165 4.19 5.43 -23.95
C THR A 165 4.43 6.84 -23.44
N LYS A 166 5.22 7.63 -24.18
CA LYS A 166 5.41 9.08 -23.90
C LYS A 166 4.11 9.86 -23.89
N HIS A 167 3.13 9.45 -24.71
CA HIS A 167 1.82 10.08 -24.73
C HIS A 167 1.08 9.87 -23.39
N GLU A 168 1.10 8.66 -22.83
CA GLU A 168 0.46 8.37 -21.53
C GLU A 168 1.16 9.06 -20.36
N ALA A 169 2.49 9.12 -20.39
CA ALA A 169 3.24 9.92 -19.43
C ALA A 169 2.91 11.42 -19.55
N GLY A 170 2.72 11.91 -20.79
CA GLY A 170 2.27 13.27 -21.08
C GLY A 170 0.87 13.57 -20.53
N GLN A 171 -0.07 12.61 -20.61
CA GLN A 171 -1.41 12.75 -20.01
C GLN A 171 -1.30 12.92 -18.49
N MET A 172 -0.50 12.10 -17.80
CA MET A 172 -0.27 12.26 -16.37
C MET A 172 0.29 13.65 -16.03
N ASN A 173 1.24 14.16 -16.82
CA ASN A 173 1.78 15.52 -16.61
C ASN A 173 0.71 16.61 -16.77
N ASN A 174 -0.20 16.45 -17.74
CA ASN A 174 -1.32 17.38 -17.92
C ASN A 174 -2.29 17.36 -16.72
N HIS A 175 -2.55 16.18 -16.15
CA HIS A 175 -3.37 16.04 -14.95
C HIS A 175 -2.70 16.65 -13.73
N CYS A 176 -1.38 16.51 -13.61
CA CYS A 176 -0.60 17.18 -12.55
C CYS A 176 -0.69 18.71 -12.68
N ALA A 177 -0.50 19.25 -13.88
CA ALA A 177 -0.62 20.68 -14.12
C ALA A 177 -2.03 21.21 -13.83
N TRP A 178 -3.07 20.47 -14.24
CA TRP A 178 -4.45 20.80 -13.91
C TRP A 178 -4.69 20.78 -12.39
N PHE A 179 -4.15 19.78 -11.69
CA PHE A 179 -4.27 19.68 -10.24
C PHE A 179 -3.61 20.87 -9.53
N GLU A 180 -2.39 21.25 -9.93
CA GLU A 180 -1.66 22.40 -9.39
C GLU A 180 -2.40 23.72 -9.65
N ASP A 181 -3.04 23.86 -10.81
CA ASP A 181 -3.88 25.03 -11.14
C ASP A 181 -5.11 25.14 -10.24
N GLN A 182 -5.76 24.01 -9.90
CA GLN A 182 -6.96 23.98 -9.09
C GLN A 182 -6.71 24.06 -7.58
N TYR A 183 -5.67 23.38 -7.09
CA TYR A 183 -5.41 23.17 -5.66
C TYR A 183 -4.16 23.89 -5.16
N GLY A 184 -3.37 24.46 -6.08
CA GLY A 184 -2.12 25.14 -5.79
C GLY A 184 -0.89 24.22 -5.78
N PRO A 185 0.31 24.80 -5.99
CA PRO A 185 1.55 24.02 -6.16
C PRO A 185 2.06 23.35 -4.89
N ASN A 186 1.53 23.74 -3.72
CA ASN A 186 1.92 23.17 -2.43
C ASN A 186 0.92 22.13 -1.89
N ALA A 187 -0.10 21.78 -2.67
CA ALA A 187 -1.06 20.76 -2.26
C ALA A 187 -0.38 19.39 -2.15
N ASN A 188 -0.70 18.67 -1.06
CA ASN A 188 -0.14 17.35 -0.79
C ASN A 188 -0.82 16.29 -1.66
N VAL A 189 -0.13 15.78 -2.68
CA VAL A 189 -0.69 14.85 -3.66
C VAL A 189 0.27 13.74 -4.03
N ASP A 190 -0.21 12.50 -3.95
CA ASP A 190 0.41 11.32 -4.57
C ASP A 190 -0.23 11.04 -5.93
N ARG A 191 0.56 10.60 -6.89
CA ARG A 191 0.19 10.42 -8.29
C ARG A 191 0.34 8.97 -8.69
N PHE A 192 -0.69 8.39 -9.26
CA PHE A 192 -0.75 6.97 -9.62
C PHE A 192 -1.19 6.79 -11.07
N MET A 193 -0.41 6.04 -11.82
CA MET A 193 -0.84 5.49 -13.09
C MET A 193 -1.19 4.01 -12.91
N ILE A 194 -2.45 3.64 -13.15
CA ILE A 194 -2.91 2.25 -13.09
C ILE A 194 -2.88 1.69 -14.51
N ILE A 195 -1.91 0.84 -14.77
CA ILE A 195 -1.66 0.26 -16.09
C ILE A 195 -1.07 -1.14 -15.96
N SER A 196 -1.34 -2.02 -16.95
CA SER A 196 -0.88 -3.41 -16.95
C SER A 196 0.60 -3.60 -17.25
N THR A 197 1.32 -2.56 -17.69
CA THR A 197 2.77 -2.60 -17.98
C THR A 197 3.57 -1.76 -16.99
N LYS A 198 4.86 -2.11 -16.79
CA LYS A 198 5.72 -1.50 -15.76
C LYS A 198 6.90 -0.71 -16.32
N THR A 199 7.19 -0.84 -17.59
CA THR A 199 8.38 -0.24 -18.22
C THR A 199 8.01 1.06 -18.93
N LEU A 200 8.76 2.14 -18.68
CA LEU A 200 8.64 3.39 -19.43
C LEU A 200 9.39 3.28 -20.77
N SER A 201 8.81 3.83 -21.83
CA SER A 201 9.53 3.99 -23.12
C SER A 201 10.57 5.12 -23.01
N TYR A 202 11.74 4.91 -23.58
CA TYR A 202 12.80 5.92 -23.67
C TYR A 202 12.50 6.98 -24.73
#